data_571347bdf94d9a7d9af8c954f4ad3596
#
_entry.id   571347bdf94d9a7d9af8c954f4ad3596
#
_cell.length_a   1.000
_cell.length_b   1.000
_cell.length_c   1.000
_cell.angle_alpha   90.00
_cell.angle_beta   90.00
_cell.angle_gamma   90.00
#
_symmetry.space_group_name_H-M   'P 1'
#
loop_
_entity.id
_entity.type
_entity.pdbx_description
1 polymer ?
#
loop_
_entity_poly.entity_id
_entity_poly.type
_entity_poly.pdbx_seq_one_letter_code
_entity_poly.pdbx_strand_id
1 'polypeptide(L)'
;MRKTVRVLLCMVWLMLCAALPAFGAESAPHVTAETTMAQLRANPAIQGSGYYTYCREMTPLMVERWKNKTLHDYFGDTDRESGIAALNLIIDNYNKGVKVTYQVYTPEEIEHNSSLGCVQLFYYPAETPNAKTAIVVPGNALTATSEMGEGGSTAYELHNRGYAVFVLRYRTFLDLGNNAPLEDLARAVQLVTSLDEELSIHTQGYALVGYSSGGQLVGVFANKERGYGYYGAAKPGALLLAYPVVNFSEVKIAYQALMD
;
A
#
# COMPACT_ATOMS: atom_id res chain seq x y z
N MET A 1 -50.70 -31.13 13.99
CA MET A 1 -50.45 -29.85 13.29
C MET A 1 -49.96 -28.79 14.25
N ARG A 2 -48.70 -28.81 14.75
CA ARG A 2 -48.11 -27.77 15.62
C ARG A 2 -46.58 -27.95 15.76
N LYS A 3 -45.83 -28.19 14.66
CA LYS A 3 -44.36 -28.25 14.69
C LYS A 3 -43.64 -27.59 13.49
N THR A 4 -44.38 -26.93 12.56
CA THR A 4 -43.79 -26.43 11.31
C THR A 4 -43.70 -24.89 11.20
N VAL A 5 -44.03 -24.14 12.25
CA VAL A 5 -44.04 -22.65 12.22
C VAL A 5 -42.86 -22.01 12.95
N ARG A 6 -41.99 -22.78 13.62
CA ARG A 6 -40.88 -22.20 14.40
C ARG A 6 -39.53 -22.17 13.68
N VAL A 7 -39.44 -22.69 12.45
CA VAL A 7 -38.15 -22.72 11.70
C VAL A 7 -38.03 -21.58 10.68
N LEU A 8 -39.12 -20.88 10.38
CA LEU A 8 -39.12 -19.80 9.35
C LEU A 8 -38.83 -18.39 9.90
N LEU A 9 -38.71 -18.20 11.21
CA LEU A 9 -38.41 -16.88 11.81
C LEU A 9 -36.94 -16.66 12.20
N CYS A 10 -36.07 -17.67 12.09
CA CYS A 10 -34.64 -17.53 12.38
C CYS A 10 -33.74 -17.26 11.14
N MET A 11 -34.30 -17.30 9.93
CA MET A 11 -33.52 -17.05 8.70
C MET A 11 -33.64 -15.63 8.12
N VAL A 12 -34.36 -14.72 8.74
CA VAL A 12 -34.54 -13.34 8.24
C VAL A 12 -33.67 -12.33 9.00
N TRP A 13 -32.93 -12.75 10.03
CA TRP A 13 -32.10 -11.83 10.86
C TRP A 13 -30.59 -11.85 10.57
N LEU A 14 -30.14 -12.53 9.52
CA LEU A 14 -28.72 -12.66 9.17
C LEU A 14 -28.32 -11.93 7.88
N MET A 15 -29.18 -11.08 7.32
CA MET A 15 -28.87 -10.32 6.09
C MET A 15 -29.08 -8.80 6.21
N LEU A 16 -28.86 -8.19 7.37
CA LEU A 16 -28.87 -6.72 7.47
C LEU A 16 -27.82 -6.20 8.47
N CYS A 17 -26.55 -6.61 8.29
CA CYS A 17 -25.41 -5.83 8.76
C CYS A 17 -24.59 -5.35 7.56
N ALA A 18 -25.24 -4.82 6.54
CA ALA A 18 -24.61 -3.79 5.73
C ALA A 18 -24.45 -2.59 6.67
N ALA A 19 -23.23 -2.28 7.09
CA ALA A 19 -22.93 -1.07 7.81
C ALA A 19 -23.43 0.10 6.95
N LEU A 20 -24.60 0.64 7.34
CA LEU A 20 -25.02 1.94 6.83
C LEU A 20 -23.90 2.91 7.20
N PRO A 21 -23.38 3.71 6.27
CA PRO A 21 -22.50 4.80 6.64
C PRO A 21 -23.24 5.63 7.68
N ALA A 22 -22.62 5.92 8.82
CA ALA A 22 -23.17 6.78 9.83
C ALA A 22 -23.50 8.13 9.17
N PHE A 23 -24.78 8.37 8.97
CA PHE A 23 -25.29 9.64 8.44
C PHE A 23 -24.93 10.72 9.45
N GLY A 24 -23.90 11.53 9.13
CA GLY A 24 -23.49 12.68 9.95
C GLY A 24 -22.02 12.76 10.32
N ALA A 25 -21.16 11.85 9.88
CA ALA A 25 -19.72 12.06 10.04
C ALA A 25 -19.27 13.17 9.07
N GLU A 26 -18.75 14.26 9.63
CA GLU A 26 -18.10 15.33 8.86
C GLU A 26 -17.01 14.72 7.97
N SER A 27 -16.99 15.09 6.68
CA SER A 27 -15.99 14.54 5.76
C SER A 27 -14.59 14.92 6.23
N ALA A 28 -13.66 13.99 6.17
CA ALA A 28 -12.27 14.26 6.54
C ALA A 28 -11.70 15.37 5.66
N PRO A 29 -11.04 16.39 6.24
CA PRO A 29 -10.54 17.55 5.49
C PRO A 29 -9.32 17.18 4.65
N HIS A 30 -9.12 17.90 3.54
CA HIS A 30 -7.88 17.85 2.77
C HIS A 30 -6.68 18.34 3.59
N VAL A 31 -5.51 17.86 3.20
CA VAL A 31 -4.22 18.30 3.73
C VAL A 31 -3.54 19.28 2.77
N THR A 32 -2.67 20.12 3.32
CA THR A 32 -1.89 21.13 2.59
C THR A 32 -0.40 21.00 2.89
N ALA A 33 0.42 21.81 2.24
CA ALA A 33 1.86 21.85 2.49
C ALA A 33 2.21 22.17 3.95
N GLU A 34 1.37 22.96 4.63
CA GLU A 34 1.53 23.38 6.03
C GLU A 34 1.01 22.34 7.03
N THR A 35 0.29 21.32 6.57
CA THR A 35 -0.19 20.23 7.43
C THR A 35 0.99 19.52 8.07
N THR A 36 1.02 19.45 9.39
CA THR A 36 2.08 18.73 10.11
C THR A 36 1.85 17.21 10.05
N MET A 37 2.91 16.44 10.27
CA MET A 37 2.82 14.98 10.36
C MET A 37 1.90 14.52 11.49
N ALA A 38 1.80 15.29 12.59
CA ALA A 38 0.83 15.01 13.65
C ALA A 38 -0.62 15.23 13.19
N GLN A 39 -0.88 16.32 12.47
CA GLN A 39 -2.21 16.58 11.89
C GLN A 39 -2.58 15.57 10.81
N LEU A 40 -1.64 15.19 9.93
CA LEU A 40 -1.87 14.12 8.95
C LEU A 40 -2.31 12.83 9.64
N ARG A 41 -1.60 12.41 10.70
CA ARG A 41 -1.92 11.20 11.46
C ARG A 41 -3.27 11.28 12.18
N ALA A 42 -3.67 12.48 12.61
CA ALA A 42 -4.96 12.72 13.25
C ALA A 42 -6.12 12.85 12.25
N ASN A 43 -5.84 12.91 10.93
CA ASN A 43 -6.87 13.02 9.92
C ASN A 43 -7.75 11.75 9.91
N PRO A 44 -9.08 11.88 10.04
CA PRO A 44 -9.98 10.73 10.15
C PRO A 44 -9.89 9.75 8.98
N ALA A 45 -9.67 10.25 7.75
CA ALA A 45 -9.53 9.40 6.57
C ALA A 45 -8.21 8.61 6.59
N ILE A 46 -7.13 9.23 7.04
CA ILE A 46 -5.82 8.57 7.15
C ILE A 46 -5.87 7.49 8.24
N GLN A 47 -6.47 7.77 9.38
CA GLN A 47 -6.66 6.77 10.45
C GLN A 47 -7.61 5.66 10.03
N GLY A 48 -8.78 6.01 9.50
CA GLY A 48 -9.83 5.05 9.14
C GLY A 48 -9.46 4.18 7.94
N SER A 49 -8.68 4.69 6.99
CA SER A 49 -8.19 3.91 5.86
C SER A 49 -7.04 2.96 6.21
N GLY A 50 -6.38 3.15 7.34
CA GLY A 50 -5.16 2.45 7.68
C GLY A 50 -3.94 2.83 6.83
N TYR A 51 -4.06 3.91 6.03
CA TYR A 51 -2.97 4.36 5.14
C TYR A 51 -1.69 4.68 5.90
N TYR A 52 -1.82 5.23 7.10
CA TYR A 52 -0.70 5.62 7.94
C TYR A 52 -0.61 4.75 9.20
N THR A 53 -0.61 3.44 9.01
CA THR A 53 -0.25 2.52 10.09
C THR A 53 1.26 2.36 10.10
N TYR A 54 1.86 2.63 11.26
CA TYR A 54 3.28 2.42 11.41
C TYR A 54 3.60 0.95 11.32
N CYS A 55 4.50 0.58 10.41
CA CYS A 55 5.26 -0.64 10.57
C CYS A 55 6.17 -0.54 11.81
N ARG A 56 6.67 -1.65 12.27
CA ARG A 56 7.55 -1.77 13.44
C ARG A 56 8.76 -0.83 13.44
N GLU A 57 9.15 -0.38 12.24
CA GLU A 57 10.36 0.43 12.03
C GLU A 57 10.25 1.87 12.52
N MET A 58 9.02 2.40 12.63
CA MET A 58 8.83 3.74 13.18
C MET A 58 8.80 3.69 14.71
N THR A 59 9.94 3.83 15.32
CA THR A 59 10.02 3.92 16.78
C THR A 59 9.25 5.13 17.30
N PRO A 60 8.71 5.12 18.53
CA PRO A 60 8.07 6.26 19.14
C PRO A 60 8.93 7.54 19.08
N LEU A 61 10.25 7.39 19.17
CA LEU A 61 11.20 8.51 19.06
C LEU A 61 11.16 9.15 17.66
N MET A 62 11.09 8.36 16.59
CA MET A 62 10.99 8.89 15.23
C MET A 62 9.65 9.60 15.02
N VAL A 63 8.57 9.02 15.52
CA VAL A 63 7.24 9.64 15.50
C VAL A 63 7.27 11.00 16.18
N GLU A 64 7.87 11.08 17.35
CA GLU A 64 8.02 12.33 18.12
C GLU A 64 8.89 13.35 17.38
N ARG A 65 10.01 12.93 16.82
CA ARG A 65 10.93 13.78 16.05
C ARG A 65 10.25 14.43 14.84
N TRP A 66 9.35 13.70 14.17
CA TRP A 66 8.69 14.16 12.95
C TRP A 66 7.34 14.85 13.17
N LYS A 67 6.76 14.82 14.37
CA LYS A 67 5.40 15.28 14.62
C LYS A 67 5.10 16.71 14.17
N ASN A 68 6.07 17.62 14.31
CA ASN A 68 5.94 19.04 13.96
C ASN A 68 6.47 19.36 12.55
N LYS A 69 7.03 18.39 11.82
CA LYS A 69 7.42 18.57 10.44
C LYS A 69 6.18 18.64 9.56
N THR A 70 6.19 19.59 8.63
CA THR A 70 5.09 19.78 7.67
C THR A 70 5.20 18.79 6.48
N LEU A 71 4.16 18.68 5.68
CA LEU A 71 4.22 17.95 4.42
C LEU A 71 5.19 18.62 3.43
N HIS A 72 5.36 19.95 3.51
CA HIS A 72 6.42 20.64 2.78
C HIS A 72 7.81 20.14 3.20
N ASP A 73 8.08 20.03 4.51
CA ASP A 73 9.35 19.51 5.00
C ASP A 73 9.60 18.05 4.58
N TYR A 74 8.53 17.27 4.42
CA TYR A 74 8.63 15.85 4.04
C TYR A 74 8.89 15.65 2.55
N PHE A 75 8.12 16.29 1.70
CA PHE A 75 8.20 16.12 0.23
C PHE A 75 9.27 17.00 -0.41
N GLY A 76 9.68 18.10 0.23
CA GLY A 76 10.52 19.12 -0.40
C GLY A 76 9.83 19.81 -1.57
N ASP A 77 10.61 20.43 -2.45
CA ASP A 77 10.06 21.20 -3.57
C ASP A 77 9.69 20.37 -4.79
N THR A 78 10.31 19.19 -4.97
CA THR A 78 10.17 18.39 -6.19
C THR A 78 8.87 17.60 -6.22
N ASP A 79 8.51 16.92 -5.12
CA ASP A 79 7.40 15.96 -5.07
C ASP A 79 6.20 16.48 -4.29
N ARG A 80 6.25 17.74 -3.83
CA ARG A 80 5.23 18.31 -2.93
C ARG A 80 3.84 18.28 -3.52
N GLU A 81 3.68 18.75 -4.73
CA GLU A 81 2.35 18.87 -5.35
C GLU A 81 1.71 17.49 -5.56
N SER A 82 2.45 16.57 -6.18
CA SER A 82 1.95 15.21 -6.46
C SER A 82 1.77 14.40 -5.17
N GLY A 83 2.65 14.55 -4.18
CA GLY A 83 2.54 13.87 -2.89
C GLY A 83 1.33 14.33 -2.08
N ILE A 84 1.08 15.64 -1.99
CA ILE A 84 -0.12 16.18 -1.33
C ILE A 84 -1.39 15.80 -2.08
N ALA A 85 -1.37 15.87 -3.41
CA ALA A 85 -2.51 15.45 -4.23
C ALA A 85 -2.81 13.96 -4.07
N ALA A 86 -1.79 13.10 -3.95
CA ALA A 86 -1.95 11.68 -3.67
C ALA A 86 -2.64 11.43 -2.32
N LEU A 87 -2.23 12.15 -1.27
CA LEU A 87 -2.88 12.06 0.05
C LEU A 87 -4.34 12.52 -0.01
N ASN A 88 -4.62 13.63 -0.71
CA ASN A 88 -5.97 14.14 -0.86
C ASN A 88 -6.85 13.19 -1.69
N LEU A 89 -6.29 12.50 -2.69
CA LEU A 89 -7.02 11.47 -3.43
C LEU A 89 -7.40 10.28 -2.54
N ILE A 90 -6.55 9.85 -1.62
CA ILE A 90 -6.88 8.84 -0.60
C ILE A 90 -8.00 9.34 0.31
N ILE A 91 -7.92 10.60 0.78
CA ILE A 91 -8.95 11.21 1.64
C ILE A 91 -10.29 11.29 0.91
N ASP A 92 -10.29 11.73 -0.35
CA ASP A 92 -11.51 11.84 -1.16
C ASP A 92 -12.17 10.47 -1.38
N ASN A 93 -11.38 9.46 -1.71
CA ASN A 93 -11.90 8.12 -1.90
C ASN A 93 -12.44 7.52 -0.59
N TYR A 94 -11.74 7.73 0.53
CA TYR A 94 -12.23 7.33 1.84
C TYR A 94 -13.57 8.02 2.18
N ASN A 95 -13.68 9.33 1.96
CA ASN A 95 -14.92 10.08 2.18
C ASN A 95 -16.09 9.59 1.32
N LYS A 96 -15.79 9.04 0.14
CA LYS A 96 -16.77 8.38 -0.76
C LYS A 96 -17.09 6.94 -0.36
N GLY A 97 -16.47 6.41 0.70
CA GLY A 97 -16.63 5.00 1.12
C GLY A 97 -15.89 4.00 0.24
N VAL A 98 -14.95 4.45 -0.59
CA VAL A 98 -14.11 3.57 -1.40
C VAL A 98 -13.02 2.95 -0.53
N LYS A 99 -12.84 1.64 -0.63
CA LYS A 99 -11.76 0.93 0.06
C LYS A 99 -10.43 1.28 -0.59
N VAL A 100 -9.56 1.96 0.16
CA VAL A 100 -8.24 2.43 -0.33
C VAL A 100 -7.06 1.66 0.26
N THR A 101 -7.29 0.69 1.14
CA THR A 101 -6.23 -0.14 1.74
C THR A 101 -6.63 -1.61 1.70
N TYR A 102 -5.71 -2.45 1.25
CA TYR A 102 -5.88 -3.89 1.19
C TYR A 102 -4.79 -4.57 2.01
N GLN A 103 -5.19 -5.42 2.95
CA GLN A 103 -4.27 -6.27 3.69
C GLN A 103 -3.83 -7.43 2.79
N VAL A 104 -2.52 -7.67 2.68
CA VAL A 104 -1.97 -8.70 1.78
C VAL A 104 -2.09 -10.10 2.36
N TYR A 105 -1.98 -10.21 3.68
CA TYR A 105 -2.08 -11.49 4.40
C TYR A 105 -3.39 -11.60 5.16
N THR A 106 -3.85 -12.83 5.39
CA THR A 106 -5.10 -13.08 6.12
C THR A 106 -4.95 -12.78 7.61
N PRO A 107 -6.06 -12.56 8.35
CA PRO A 107 -6.02 -12.39 9.80
C PRO A 107 -5.34 -13.56 10.52
N GLU A 108 -5.54 -14.79 10.06
CA GLU A 108 -4.96 -16.00 10.63
C GLU A 108 -3.43 -16.04 10.42
N GLU A 109 -2.94 -15.65 9.24
CA GLU A 109 -1.50 -15.53 8.97
C GLU A 109 -0.87 -14.46 9.87
N ILE A 110 -1.54 -13.33 10.06
CA ILE A 110 -1.08 -12.22 10.92
C ILE A 110 -1.07 -12.62 12.40
N GLU A 111 -2.04 -13.40 12.85
CA GLU A 111 -2.07 -13.94 14.22
C GLU A 111 -0.84 -14.82 14.50
N HIS A 112 -0.44 -15.66 13.52
CA HIS A 112 0.75 -16.50 13.62
C HIS A 112 2.06 -15.71 13.50
N ASN A 113 2.07 -14.65 12.68
CA ASN A 113 3.22 -13.77 12.48
C ASN A 113 2.78 -12.32 12.37
N SER A 114 2.84 -11.58 13.46
CA SER A 114 2.38 -10.18 13.54
C SER A 114 3.12 -9.23 12.60
N SER A 115 4.31 -9.58 12.09
CA SER A 115 5.03 -8.75 11.11
C SER A 115 4.30 -8.66 9.77
N LEU A 116 3.49 -9.66 9.42
CA LEU A 116 2.68 -9.67 8.20
C LEU A 116 1.59 -8.59 8.20
N GLY A 117 1.21 -8.10 9.37
CA GLY A 117 0.19 -7.04 9.51
C GLY A 117 0.61 -5.69 8.91
N CYS A 118 1.90 -5.47 8.70
CA CYS A 118 2.37 -4.25 8.05
C CYS A 118 2.35 -4.32 6.52
N VAL A 119 2.15 -5.50 5.92
CA VAL A 119 2.18 -5.66 4.47
C VAL A 119 0.83 -5.30 3.88
N GLN A 120 0.78 -4.15 3.23
CA GLN A 120 -0.45 -3.54 2.75
C GLN A 120 -0.28 -2.98 1.33
N LEU A 121 -1.40 -2.91 0.62
CA LEU A 121 -1.51 -2.20 -0.65
C LEU A 121 -2.39 -0.96 -0.45
N PHE A 122 -1.90 0.19 -0.89
CA PHE A 122 -2.67 1.44 -0.95
C PHE A 122 -3.17 1.63 -2.36
N TYR A 123 -4.49 1.70 -2.52
CA TYR A 123 -5.15 1.71 -3.80
C TYR A 123 -5.59 3.11 -4.22
N TYR A 124 -5.21 3.47 -5.42
CA TYR A 124 -5.62 4.67 -6.13
C TYR A 124 -6.49 4.23 -7.32
N PRO A 125 -7.81 4.26 -7.17
CA PRO A 125 -8.74 3.76 -8.17
C PRO A 125 -8.69 4.60 -9.44
N ALA A 126 -8.76 3.95 -10.60
CA ALA A 126 -8.92 4.66 -11.85
C ALA A 126 -10.35 5.25 -11.98
N GLU A 127 -10.49 6.30 -12.77
CA GLU A 127 -11.79 6.92 -13.03
C GLU A 127 -12.66 6.11 -14.01
N THR A 128 -12.04 5.24 -14.81
CA THR A 128 -12.73 4.46 -15.85
C THR A 128 -12.56 2.97 -15.60
N PRO A 129 -13.61 2.14 -15.89
CA PRO A 129 -13.49 0.69 -15.79
C PRO A 129 -12.50 0.13 -16.82
N ASN A 130 -12.00 -1.08 -16.55
CA ASN A 130 -10.98 -1.78 -17.34
C ASN A 130 -9.66 -1.00 -17.49
N ALA A 131 -9.37 -0.11 -16.56
CA ALA A 131 -8.11 0.62 -16.52
C ALA A 131 -6.93 -0.33 -16.35
N LYS A 132 -5.83 -0.05 -17.05
CA LYS A 132 -4.57 -0.79 -16.86
C LYS A 132 -4.08 -0.64 -15.43
N THR A 133 -3.45 -1.67 -14.91
CA THR A 133 -2.99 -1.74 -13.53
C THR A 133 -1.50 -1.51 -13.42
N ALA A 134 -1.09 -0.76 -12.42
CA ALA A 134 0.30 -0.60 -12.01
C ALA A 134 0.47 -0.92 -10.52
N ILE A 135 1.59 -1.56 -10.17
CA ILE A 135 2.00 -1.77 -8.78
C ILE A 135 3.31 -1.03 -8.58
N VAL A 136 3.32 -0.10 -7.62
CA VAL A 136 4.49 0.70 -7.26
C VAL A 136 5.13 0.10 -6.01
N VAL A 137 6.42 -0.17 -6.10
CA VAL A 137 7.24 -0.76 -5.04
C VAL A 137 8.29 0.29 -4.62
N PRO A 138 8.02 1.10 -3.60
CA PRO A 138 8.93 2.15 -3.17
C PRO A 138 10.18 1.57 -2.51
N GLY A 139 11.24 2.37 -2.47
CA GLY A 139 12.48 2.05 -1.79
C GLY A 139 12.54 2.60 -0.37
N ASN A 140 13.68 2.85 0.08
CA ASN A 140 14.22 3.42 1.30
C ASN A 140 15.21 2.46 1.98
N ALA A 141 16.15 1.98 1.18
CA ALA A 141 17.27 1.15 1.60
C ALA A 141 16.88 -0.11 2.40
N LEU A 142 15.65 -0.64 2.24
CA LEU A 142 15.07 -1.74 3.03
C LEU A 142 14.97 -1.45 4.55
N THR A 143 15.10 -0.20 4.98
CA THR A 143 14.91 0.19 6.39
C THR A 143 13.48 0.57 6.71
N ALA A 144 12.76 1.06 5.73
CA ALA A 144 11.33 1.38 5.73
C ALA A 144 10.83 1.32 4.28
N THR A 145 9.63 1.78 4.02
CA THR A 145 9.11 2.01 2.66
C THR A 145 8.73 3.49 2.49
N SER A 146 9.05 4.07 1.33
CA SER A 146 8.72 5.47 0.99
C SER A 146 7.34 5.55 0.32
N GLU A 147 6.31 5.00 0.96
CA GLU A 147 4.99 4.88 0.37
C GLU A 147 4.30 6.22 0.12
N MET A 148 4.54 7.24 0.93
CA MET A 148 4.01 8.59 0.68
C MET A 148 4.80 9.33 -0.40
N GLY A 149 6.13 9.27 -0.35
CA GLY A 149 7.03 9.96 -1.28
C GLY A 149 7.04 9.26 -2.64
N GLU A 150 7.96 8.32 -2.84
CA GLU A 150 8.10 7.60 -4.12
C GLU A 150 6.81 6.91 -4.54
N GLY A 151 6.12 6.27 -3.58
CA GLY A 151 4.89 5.53 -3.84
C GLY A 151 3.73 6.44 -4.22
N GLY A 152 3.33 7.36 -3.35
CA GLY A 152 2.16 8.21 -3.51
C GLY A 152 2.29 9.18 -4.68
N SER A 153 3.43 9.88 -4.79
CA SER A 153 3.66 10.82 -5.91
C SER A 153 3.58 10.10 -7.26
N THR A 154 4.19 8.91 -7.37
CA THR A 154 4.11 8.09 -8.59
C THR A 154 2.68 7.59 -8.84
N ALA A 155 1.99 7.16 -7.79
CA ALA A 155 0.62 6.66 -7.91
C ALA A 155 -0.32 7.75 -8.43
N TYR A 156 -0.20 8.98 -7.94
CA TYR A 156 -0.97 10.12 -8.43
C TYR A 156 -0.70 10.41 -9.90
N GLU A 157 0.57 10.41 -10.32
CA GLU A 157 0.95 10.63 -11.71
C GLU A 157 0.43 9.53 -12.67
N LEU A 158 0.44 8.27 -12.23
CA LEU A 158 -0.11 7.16 -13.02
C LEU A 158 -1.65 7.17 -13.01
N HIS A 159 -2.28 7.51 -11.88
CA HIS A 159 -3.72 7.71 -11.79
C HIS A 159 -4.21 8.75 -12.81
N ASN A 160 -3.53 9.90 -12.90
CA ASN A 160 -3.85 10.97 -13.86
C ASN A 160 -3.67 10.52 -15.33
N ARG A 161 -2.95 9.42 -15.56
CA ARG A 161 -2.81 8.77 -16.88
C ARG A 161 -3.80 7.63 -17.09
N GLY A 162 -4.77 7.48 -16.19
CA GLY A 162 -5.85 6.51 -16.27
C GLY A 162 -5.51 5.11 -15.78
N TYR A 163 -4.44 4.93 -15.00
CA TYR A 163 -4.12 3.65 -14.37
C TYR A 163 -4.86 3.46 -13.04
N ALA A 164 -5.24 2.22 -12.77
CA ALA A 164 -5.53 1.74 -11.42
C ALA A 164 -4.19 1.43 -10.74
N VAL A 165 -3.87 2.08 -9.62
CA VAL A 165 -2.53 1.98 -9.04
C VAL A 165 -2.58 1.44 -7.62
N PHE A 166 -1.66 0.53 -7.32
CA PHE A 166 -1.44 0.00 -5.98
C PHE A 166 -0.01 0.34 -5.54
N VAL A 167 0.13 0.89 -4.34
CA VAL A 167 1.44 1.13 -3.72
C VAL A 167 1.66 0.07 -2.66
N LEU A 168 2.74 -0.69 -2.76
CA LEU A 168 3.06 -1.75 -1.83
C LEU A 168 3.87 -1.23 -0.64
N ARG A 169 3.39 -1.50 0.58
CA ARG A 169 4.19 -1.53 1.78
C ARG A 169 4.56 -2.98 2.08
N TYR A 170 5.84 -3.27 2.25
CA TYR A 170 6.39 -4.61 2.46
C TYR A 170 7.28 -4.66 3.71
N ARG A 171 7.57 -5.85 4.22
CA ARG A 171 8.47 -6.04 5.37
C ARG A 171 9.88 -5.54 5.06
N THR A 172 10.49 -4.84 6.03
CA THR A 172 11.81 -4.22 5.89
C THR A 172 12.66 -4.52 7.13
N PHE A 173 13.90 -4.14 7.12
CA PHE A 173 14.92 -4.16 8.17
C PHE A 173 14.90 -5.36 9.14
N LEU A 174 13.94 -5.44 10.05
CA LEU A 174 13.88 -6.49 11.08
C LEU A 174 13.36 -7.83 10.56
N ASP A 175 12.74 -7.85 9.39
CA ASP A 175 12.04 -8.98 8.83
C ASP A 175 12.56 -9.35 7.42
N LEU A 176 13.87 -9.17 7.16
CA LEU A 176 14.49 -9.51 5.87
C LEU A 176 14.77 -11.01 5.67
N GLY A 177 14.56 -11.82 6.70
CA GLY A 177 14.80 -13.26 6.64
C GLY A 177 13.98 -13.95 5.54
N ASN A 178 14.52 -15.02 4.97
CA ASN A 178 13.85 -15.89 3.98
C ASN A 178 13.29 -15.16 2.75
N ASN A 179 13.94 -14.06 2.31
CA ASN A 179 13.45 -13.21 1.22
C ASN A 179 12.06 -12.60 1.45
N ALA A 180 11.70 -12.29 2.70
CA ALA A 180 10.40 -11.77 3.09
C ALA A 180 9.88 -10.61 2.20
N PRO A 181 10.67 -9.59 1.83
CA PRO A 181 10.19 -8.54 0.92
C PRO A 181 9.78 -9.05 -0.46
N LEU A 182 10.46 -10.07 -0.98
CA LEU A 182 10.14 -10.66 -2.27
C LEU A 182 8.87 -11.53 -2.20
N GLU A 183 8.68 -12.25 -1.10
CA GLU A 183 7.45 -12.97 -0.81
C GLU A 183 6.26 -12.00 -0.71
N ASP A 184 6.42 -10.88 0.00
CA ASP A 184 5.40 -9.83 0.12
C ASP A 184 4.99 -9.25 -1.23
N LEU A 185 5.95 -8.98 -2.11
CA LEU A 185 5.68 -8.54 -3.47
C LEU A 185 4.90 -9.60 -4.26
N ALA A 186 5.29 -10.87 -4.14
CA ALA A 186 4.60 -11.97 -4.81
C ALA A 186 3.15 -12.11 -4.34
N ARG A 187 2.91 -12.07 -3.04
CA ARG A 187 1.57 -12.12 -2.43
C ARG A 187 0.74 -10.89 -2.83
N ALA A 188 1.35 -9.71 -2.88
CA ALA A 188 0.70 -8.49 -3.34
C ALA A 188 0.24 -8.60 -4.80
N VAL A 189 1.09 -9.12 -5.69
CA VAL A 189 0.73 -9.38 -7.09
C VAL A 189 -0.42 -10.38 -7.20
N GLN A 190 -0.37 -11.49 -6.44
CA GLN A 190 -1.45 -12.48 -6.42
C GLN A 190 -2.77 -11.84 -5.96
N LEU A 191 -2.74 -11.02 -4.91
CA LEU A 191 -3.93 -10.30 -4.43
C LEU A 191 -4.45 -9.34 -5.50
N VAL A 192 -3.60 -8.46 -6.06
CA VAL A 192 -4.03 -7.50 -7.08
C VAL A 192 -4.66 -8.19 -8.28
N THR A 193 -4.06 -9.29 -8.75
CA THR A 193 -4.61 -10.05 -9.89
C THR A 193 -5.93 -10.75 -9.57
N SER A 194 -6.21 -11.06 -8.30
CA SER A 194 -7.50 -11.64 -7.89
C SER A 194 -8.62 -10.59 -7.77
N LEU A 195 -8.28 -9.29 -7.72
CA LEU A 195 -9.23 -8.19 -7.62
C LEU A 195 -9.70 -7.64 -8.98
N ASP A 196 -9.29 -8.25 -10.09
CA ASP A 196 -9.57 -7.80 -11.46
C ASP A 196 -11.06 -7.51 -11.70
N GLU A 197 -11.91 -8.50 -11.42
CA GLU A 197 -13.37 -8.37 -11.59
C GLU A 197 -14.01 -7.47 -10.53
N GLU A 198 -13.62 -7.62 -9.25
CA GLU A 198 -14.19 -6.84 -8.13
C GLU A 198 -14.00 -5.35 -8.33
N LEU A 199 -12.81 -4.94 -8.78
CA LEU A 199 -12.46 -3.53 -8.99
C LEU A 199 -12.70 -3.05 -10.42
N SER A 200 -13.14 -3.92 -11.32
CA SER A 200 -13.29 -3.62 -12.76
C SER A 200 -12.01 -3.01 -13.35
N ILE A 201 -10.87 -3.62 -13.06
CA ILE A 201 -9.54 -3.21 -13.55
C ILE A 201 -8.97 -4.26 -14.51
N HIS A 202 -7.91 -3.94 -15.24
CA HIS A 202 -7.24 -4.85 -16.15
C HIS A 202 -5.84 -5.18 -15.65
N THR A 203 -5.68 -6.36 -15.06
CA THR A 203 -4.43 -6.80 -14.44
C THR A 203 -3.53 -7.62 -15.36
N GLN A 204 -4.03 -8.13 -16.49
CA GLN A 204 -3.18 -8.83 -17.44
C GLN A 204 -2.12 -7.90 -18.01
N GLY A 205 -0.85 -8.27 -17.87
CA GLY A 205 0.26 -7.45 -18.34
C GLY A 205 0.45 -6.18 -17.50
N TYR A 206 0.11 -6.21 -16.23
CA TYR A 206 0.29 -5.12 -15.30
C TYR A 206 1.73 -4.58 -15.30
N ALA A 207 1.89 -3.31 -14.94
CA ALA A 207 3.20 -2.68 -14.81
C ALA A 207 3.72 -2.80 -13.37
N LEU A 208 5.02 -3.10 -13.22
CA LEU A 208 5.75 -2.96 -11.96
C LEU A 208 6.66 -1.74 -12.05
N VAL A 209 6.55 -0.85 -11.06
CA VAL A 209 7.39 0.33 -10.91
C VAL A 209 8.16 0.19 -9.61
N GLY A 210 9.48 0.19 -9.67
CA GLY A 210 10.33 0.00 -8.49
C GLY A 210 11.38 1.09 -8.35
N TYR A 211 11.54 1.59 -7.14
CA TYR A 211 12.48 2.64 -6.78
C TYR A 211 13.59 2.10 -5.88
N SER A 212 14.85 2.46 -6.11
CA SER A 212 15.97 2.13 -5.23
C SER A 212 15.97 0.64 -4.82
N SER A 213 15.86 0.32 -3.53
CA SER A 213 15.74 -1.06 -3.04
C SER A 213 14.43 -1.75 -3.51
N GLY A 214 13.34 -1.02 -3.70
CA GLY A 214 12.12 -1.54 -4.34
C GLY A 214 12.36 -1.87 -5.81
N GLY A 215 13.19 -1.09 -6.51
CA GLY A 215 13.61 -1.38 -7.88
C GLY A 215 14.40 -2.68 -8.00
N GLN A 216 15.21 -2.99 -6.99
CA GLN A 216 15.88 -4.29 -6.91
C GLN A 216 14.88 -5.44 -6.72
N LEU A 217 13.91 -5.30 -5.80
CA LEU A 217 12.87 -6.30 -5.59
C LEU A 217 12.11 -6.59 -6.88
N VAL A 218 11.70 -5.55 -7.59
CA VAL A 218 11.03 -5.65 -8.89
C VAL A 218 11.92 -6.36 -9.93
N GLY A 219 13.21 -6.02 -9.98
CA GLY A 219 14.18 -6.66 -10.88
C GLY A 219 14.33 -8.16 -10.60
N VAL A 220 14.43 -8.57 -9.34
CA VAL A 220 14.49 -9.98 -8.94
C VAL A 220 13.17 -10.68 -9.21
N PHE A 221 12.03 -10.04 -8.88
CA PHE A 221 10.71 -10.60 -9.10
C PHE A 221 10.41 -10.87 -10.58
N ALA A 222 10.91 -10.04 -11.49
CA ALA A 222 10.75 -10.21 -12.93
C ALA A 222 11.44 -11.47 -13.51
N ASN A 223 12.34 -12.08 -12.74
CA ASN A 223 12.96 -13.35 -13.14
C ASN A 223 12.01 -14.52 -12.88
N LYS A 224 11.84 -15.39 -13.86
CA LYS A 224 10.92 -16.54 -13.75
C LYS A 224 11.33 -17.51 -12.64
N GLU A 225 12.62 -17.80 -12.50
CA GLU A 225 13.11 -18.85 -11.60
C GLU A 225 13.21 -18.39 -10.15
N ARG A 226 13.44 -17.08 -9.92
CA ARG A 226 13.64 -16.50 -8.58
C ARG A 226 12.48 -15.61 -8.12
N GLY A 227 11.62 -15.19 -9.05
CA GLY A 227 10.54 -14.25 -8.82
C GLY A 227 9.18 -14.81 -9.17
N TYR A 228 8.49 -14.19 -10.14
CA TYR A 228 7.08 -14.48 -10.40
C TYR A 228 6.77 -15.97 -10.60
N GLY A 229 7.62 -16.72 -11.31
CA GLY A 229 7.39 -18.15 -11.55
C GLY A 229 7.63 -19.02 -10.31
N TYR A 230 8.66 -18.69 -9.49
CA TYR A 230 8.93 -19.38 -8.24
C TYR A 230 7.76 -19.27 -7.24
N TYR A 231 7.16 -18.08 -7.15
CA TYR A 231 6.02 -17.82 -6.26
C TYR A 231 4.66 -18.11 -6.88
N GLY A 232 4.60 -18.57 -8.15
CA GLY A 232 3.32 -18.81 -8.82
C GLY A 232 2.50 -17.55 -9.06
N ALA A 233 3.15 -16.39 -9.14
CA ALA A 233 2.51 -15.12 -9.40
C ALA A 233 2.46 -14.79 -10.89
N ALA A 234 1.57 -13.89 -11.31
CA ALA A 234 1.45 -13.45 -12.69
C ALA A 234 2.72 -12.75 -13.17
N LYS A 235 3.08 -12.97 -14.45
CA LYS A 235 4.21 -12.28 -15.07
C LYS A 235 3.86 -10.80 -15.31
N PRO A 236 4.71 -9.84 -14.91
CA PRO A 236 4.52 -8.43 -15.27
C PRO A 236 4.67 -8.22 -16.78
N GLY A 237 3.88 -7.31 -17.35
CA GLY A 237 3.97 -6.92 -18.75
C GLY A 237 4.99 -5.82 -19.01
N ALA A 238 5.24 -4.98 -18.02
CA ALA A 238 6.17 -3.86 -18.07
C ALA A 238 6.93 -3.70 -16.76
N LEU A 239 8.18 -3.25 -16.84
CA LEU A 239 9.03 -2.91 -15.71
C LEU A 239 9.55 -1.49 -15.87
N LEU A 240 9.44 -0.70 -14.81
CA LEU A 240 10.09 0.60 -14.69
C LEU A 240 10.95 0.58 -13.43
N LEU A 241 12.24 0.70 -13.62
CA LEU A 241 13.24 0.68 -12.55
C LEU A 241 13.88 2.06 -12.43
N ALA A 242 13.56 2.78 -11.37
CA ALA A 242 14.13 4.07 -11.07
C ALA A 242 15.29 3.89 -10.07
N TYR A 243 16.50 4.27 -10.45
CA TYR A 243 17.74 4.17 -9.65
C TYR A 243 17.84 2.87 -8.82
N PRO A 244 17.61 1.68 -9.42
CA PRO A 244 17.57 0.43 -8.67
C PRO A 244 18.93 0.12 -8.04
N VAL A 245 18.91 -0.51 -6.87
CA VAL A 245 20.12 -1.08 -6.28
C VAL A 245 20.48 -2.34 -7.07
N VAL A 246 21.55 -2.29 -7.86
CA VAL A 246 21.98 -3.40 -8.72
C VAL A 246 23.19 -4.17 -8.15
N ASN A 247 23.90 -3.61 -7.17
CA ASN A 247 25.05 -4.23 -6.54
C ASN A 247 24.96 -4.11 -5.00
N PHE A 248 24.71 -5.24 -4.33
CA PHE A 248 24.58 -5.29 -2.88
C PHE A 248 25.90 -5.17 -2.12
N SER A 249 27.04 -5.47 -2.76
CA SER A 249 28.33 -5.37 -2.08
C SER A 249 28.67 -3.93 -1.68
N GLU A 250 28.27 -2.96 -2.51
CA GLU A 250 28.46 -1.53 -2.20
C GLU A 250 27.48 -1.04 -1.12
N VAL A 251 26.25 -1.53 -1.12
CA VAL A 251 25.24 -1.21 -0.11
C VAL A 251 25.60 -1.78 1.25
N LYS A 252 26.20 -2.99 1.29
CA LYS A 252 26.65 -3.62 2.53
C LYS A 252 27.69 -2.77 3.27
N ILE A 253 28.59 -2.11 2.54
CA ILE A 253 29.58 -1.20 3.12
C ILE A 253 28.90 0.04 3.72
N ALA A 254 27.92 0.62 3.02
CA ALA A 254 27.16 1.77 3.53
C ALA A 254 26.30 1.39 4.76
N TYR A 255 25.72 0.19 4.79
CA TYR A 255 24.98 -0.32 5.96
C TYR A 255 25.91 -0.57 7.16
N GLN A 256 27.08 -1.12 6.95
CA GLN A 256 28.08 -1.33 7.99
C GLN A 256 28.49 0.01 8.63
N ALA A 257 28.73 1.04 7.80
CA ALA A 257 29.08 2.38 8.26
C ALA A 257 27.94 3.15 8.98
N LEU A 258 26.68 2.69 8.86
CA LEU A 258 25.54 3.25 9.59
C LEU A 258 25.27 2.50 10.91
N MET A 259 25.87 1.33 11.10
CA MET A 259 25.70 0.48 12.29
C MET A 259 26.91 0.54 13.23
N ASP A 260 28.06 1.03 12.76
CA ASP A 260 29.26 1.36 13.54
C ASP A 260 29.20 2.83 14.06
#